data_03ee603015643691ce80c7b02b542336
#
_entry.id   03ee603015643691ce80c7b02b542336
#
_cell.length_a   1.000
_cell.length_b   1.000
_cell.length_c   1.000
_cell.angle_alpha   90.00
_cell.angle_beta   90.00
_cell.angle_gamma   90.00
#
_symmetry.space_group_name_H-M   'P 1'
#
loop_
_entity.id
_entity.type
_entity.pdbx_description
1 polymer ?
#
loop_
_entity_poly.entity_id
_entity_poly.type
_entity_poly.pdbx_seq_one_letter_code
_entity_poly.pdbx_strand_id
1 'polypeptide(L)'
;MKTIEFDYNLPEELIASYPSKDRTKSRLLIDSSPEEHRIFSEIDKFINKDDLLILNNTSVLPARLFGKKETGGEVEVFLERILGETTALVQIRASRSPKPGTLIIVEKNEHRYKLLCKERKGGFFILDFKEDPKKIFNSLGNTPVSYTHLTLPTNTTV
;
A
#
# COMPACT_ATOMS: atom_id res chain seq x y z
N MET A 1 -19.05 3.86 22.85
CA MET A 1 -18.56 4.88 21.92
C MET A 1 -19.30 4.75 20.61
N LYS A 2 -19.96 5.78 20.14
CA LYS A 2 -20.66 5.79 18.85
C LYS A 2 -19.81 6.53 17.84
N THR A 3 -19.83 6.11 16.58
CA THR A 3 -19.03 6.73 15.51
C THR A 3 -19.29 8.23 15.37
N ILE A 4 -20.53 8.66 15.61
CA ILE A 4 -20.93 10.08 15.55
C ILE A 4 -20.21 10.97 16.59
N GLU A 5 -19.68 10.39 17.67
CA GLU A 5 -18.91 11.13 18.70
C GLU A 5 -17.55 11.61 18.19
N PHE A 6 -17.12 11.04 17.02
CA PHE A 6 -15.89 11.40 16.34
C PHE A 6 -16.12 12.21 15.05
N ASP A 7 -17.38 12.58 14.78
CA ASP A 7 -17.70 13.37 13.61
C ASP A 7 -17.36 14.85 13.85
N TYR A 8 -16.62 15.42 12.92
CA TYR A 8 -16.21 16.82 12.96
C TYR A 8 -16.04 17.36 11.54
N ASN A 9 -16.16 18.67 11.39
CA ASN A 9 -15.92 19.33 10.11
C ASN A 9 -14.40 19.43 9.85
N LEU A 10 -13.90 18.67 8.88
CA LEU A 10 -12.51 18.74 8.42
C LEU A 10 -12.44 19.56 7.13
N PRO A 11 -11.91 20.80 7.15
CA PRO A 11 -11.70 21.58 5.94
C PRO A 11 -10.72 20.89 4.99
N GLU A 12 -11.03 20.85 3.69
CA GLU A 12 -10.20 20.16 2.68
C GLU A 12 -8.77 20.71 2.61
N GLU A 13 -8.59 22.01 2.84
CA GLU A 13 -7.28 22.67 2.87
C GLU A 13 -6.37 22.20 4.01
N LEU A 14 -6.92 21.57 5.04
CA LEU A 14 -6.14 20.98 6.12
C LEU A 14 -5.68 19.54 5.82
N ILE A 15 -6.15 18.95 4.72
CA ILE A 15 -5.72 17.64 4.27
C ILE A 15 -4.43 17.80 3.46
N ALA A 16 -3.33 17.28 3.97
CA ALA A 16 -2.04 17.36 3.28
C ALA A 16 -2.09 16.55 1.97
N SER A 17 -1.80 17.21 0.85
CA SER A 17 -1.71 16.57 -0.47
C SER A 17 -0.36 15.89 -0.71
N TYR A 18 0.66 16.27 0.03
CA TYR A 18 2.02 15.76 -0.10
C TYR A 18 2.65 15.55 1.28
N PRO A 19 3.48 14.51 1.46
CA PRO A 19 4.24 14.34 2.70
C PRO A 19 5.29 15.45 2.84
N SER A 20 5.70 15.75 4.07
CA SER A 20 6.85 16.63 4.31
C SER A 20 8.09 16.07 3.61
N LYS A 21 8.86 16.93 2.94
CA LYS A 21 10.14 16.55 2.30
C LYS A 21 11.13 15.98 3.33
N ASP A 22 11.11 16.54 4.51
CA ASP A 22 11.86 16.07 5.66
C ASP A 22 10.86 15.51 6.68
N ARG A 23 10.87 14.20 6.87
CA ARG A 23 9.94 13.50 7.77
C ARG A 23 10.08 13.94 9.22
N THR A 24 11.29 14.33 9.63
CA THR A 24 11.59 14.76 10.99
C THR A 24 10.99 16.13 11.32
N LYS A 25 10.62 16.90 10.29
CA LYS A 25 9.96 18.21 10.42
C LYS A 25 8.42 18.14 10.46
N SER A 26 7.85 16.95 10.50
CA SER A 26 6.42 16.80 10.71
C SER A 26 6.01 17.40 12.07
N ARG A 27 4.80 17.97 12.12
CA ARG A 27 4.26 18.50 13.37
C ARG A 27 3.99 17.37 14.37
N LEU A 28 4.27 17.63 15.61
CA LEU A 28 4.01 16.76 16.75
C LEU A 28 3.06 17.49 17.70
N LEU A 29 1.93 16.88 18.00
CA LEU A 29 1.01 17.33 19.03
C LEU A 29 1.32 16.59 20.31
N ILE A 30 1.59 17.30 21.38
CA ILE A 30 1.71 16.76 22.73
C ILE A 30 0.37 16.98 23.42
N ASP A 31 -0.29 15.88 23.76
CA ASP A 31 -1.55 15.86 24.50
C ASP A 31 -1.28 16.16 25.98
N SER A 32 -1.09 17.42 26.25
CA SER A 32 -0.88 18.00 27.58
C SER A 32 -1.97 19.03 27.87
N SER A 33 -1.98 19.58 29.07
CA SER A 33 -2.90 20.65 29.41
C SER A 33 -2.12 21.89 29.92
N PRO A 34 -1.96 22.95 29.10
CA PRO A 34 -2.49 23.14 27.75
C PRO A 34 -1.75 22.27 26.68
N GLU A 35 -2.41 22.06 25.53
CA GLU A 35 -1.82 21.35 24.39
C GLU A 35 -0.57 22.07 23.87
N GLU A 36 0.45 21.30 23.52
CA GLU A 36 1.68 21.83 22.94
C GLU A 36 1.89 21.35 21.50
N HIS A 37 2.28 22.27 20.62
CA HIS A 37 2.69 21.99 19.26
C HIS A 37 4.21 22.02 19.13
N ARG A 38 4.78 20.93 18.64
CA ARG A 38 6.21 20.73 18.45
C ARG A 38 6.52 20.21 17.04
N ILE A 39 7.79 19.95 16.80
CA ILE A 39 8.27 19.26 15.60
C ILE A 39 8.71 17.86 16.01
N PHE A 40 8.45 16.86 15.14
CA PHE A 40 8.73 15.45 15.45
C PHE A 40 10.19 15.18 15.84
N SER A 41 11.14 15.96 15.32
CA SER A 41 12.56 15.85 15.71
C SER A 41 12.84 16.14 17.19
N GLU A 42 11.86 16.66 17.92
CA GLU A 42 11.98 16.95 19.36
C GLU A 42 11.40 15.83 20.24
N ILE A 43 10.99 14.70 19.64
CA ILE A 43 10.32 13.60 20.36
C ILE A 43 11.21 13.01 21.46
N ASP A 44 12.52 13.04 21.27
CA ASP A 44 13.50 12.57 22.24
C ASP A 44 13.41 13.30 23.60
N LYS A 45 12.92 14.54 23.61
CA LYS A 45 12.72 15.32 24.83
C LYS A 45 11.56 14.79 25.70
N PHE A 46 10.69 13.98 25.11
CA PHE A 46 9.48 13.46 25.74
C PHE A 46 9.59 11.97 26.09
N ILE A 47 10.70 11.32 25.74
CA ILE A 47 10.96 9.91 26.01
C ILE A 47 11.97 9.81 27.16
N ASN A 48 11.63 9.06 28.19
CA ASN A 48 12.47 8.83 29.34
C ASN A 48 13.21 7.49 29.21
N LYS A 49 14.23 7.31 30.03
CA LYS A 49 15.08 6.12 30.02
C LYS A 49 14.31 4.79 30.24
N ASP A 50 13.23 4.87 31.01
CA ASP A 50 12.41 3.72 31.41
C ASP A 50 11.21 3.48 30.48
N ASP A 51 11.04 4.32 29.44
CA ASP A 51 9.98 4.17 28.45
C ASP A 51 10.32 3.09 27.43
N LEU A 52 9.31 2.32 27.02
CA LEU A 52 9.41 1.36 25.94
C LEU A 52 8.82 1.93 24.65
N LEU A 53 9.66 2.25 23.69
CA LEU A 53 9.22 2.75 22.38
C LEU A 53 9.02 1.58 21.40
N ILE A 54 7.78 1.31 21.05
CA ILE A 54 7.43 0.28 20.06
C ILE A 54 7.28 0.94 18.71
N LEU A 55 8.11 0.52 17.76
CA LEU A 55 8.13 1.04 16.39
C LEU A 55 7.71 -0.03 15.40
N ASN A 56 7.06 0.40 14.34
CA ASN A 56 6.81 -0.43 13.18
C ASN A 56 7.94 -0.24 12.16
N ASN A 57 8.64 -1.33 11.85
CA ASN A 57 9.72 -1.35 10.88
C ASN A 57 9.35 -2.07 9.57
N THR A 58 8.06 -2.34 9.36
CA THR A 58 7.62 -2.95 8.10
C THR A 58 7.76 -1.95 6.95
N SER A 59 8.17 -2.45 5.79
CA SER A 59 8.19 -1.68 4.55
C SER A 59 6.97 -2.00 3.70
N VAL A 60 6.41 -0.98 3.06
CA VAL A 60 5.31 -1.16 2.11
C VAL A 60 5.87 -1.78 0.84
N LEU A 61 5.32 -2.94 0.45
CA LEU A 61 5.63 -3.53 -0.84
C LEU A 61 4.97 -2.72 -1.97
N PRO A 62 5.61 -2.62 -3.15
CA PRO A 62 4.99 -2.03 -4.34
C PRO A 62 3.93 -2.97 -4.92
N ALA A 63 2.85 -3.18 -4.17
CA ALA A 63 1.86 -4.25 -4.36
C ALA A 63 0.93 -4.08 -5.56
N ARG A 64 1.14 -3.08 -6.43
CA ARG A 64 0.27 -2.77 -7.55
C ARG A 64 1.01 -2.90 -8.87
N LEU A 65 0.51 -3.77 -9.78
CA LEU A 65 0.99 -3.90 -11.14
C LEU A 65 -0.07 -3.40 -12.12
N PHE A 66 0.37 -2.71 -13.16
CA PHE A 66 -0.45 -2.36 -14.31
C PHE A 66 -0.05 -3.24 -15.50
N GLY A 67 -1.04 -3.74 -16.22
CA GLY A 67 -0.81 -4.61 -17.35
C GLY A 67 -1.98 -4.65 -18.31
N LYS A 68 -1.88 -5.55 -19.29
CA LYS A 68 -2.92 -5.79 -20.30
C LYS A 68 -3.18 -7.26 -20.45
N LYS A 69 -4.43 -7.64 -20.68
CA LYS A 69 -4.76 -8.99 -21.13
C LYS A 69 -4.25 -9.18 -22.56
N GLU A 70 -4.01 -10.41 -22.99
CA GLU A 70 -3.69 -10.69 -24.40
C GLU A 70 -4.71 -10.09 -25.38
N THR A 71 -5.97 -9.96 -24.96
CA THR A 71 -7.04 -9.32 -25.73
C THR A 71 -6.98 -7.79 -25.76
N GLY A 72 -5.94 -7.18 -25.19
CA GLY A 72 -5.69 -5.73 -25.16
C GLY A 72 -6.36 -4.97 -24.02
N GLY A 73 -7.26 -5.60 -23.25
CA GLY A 73 -7.94 -4.93 -22.14
C GLY A 73 -6.98 -4.64 -20.97
N GLU A 74 -7.00 -3.41 -20.47
CA GLU A 74 -6.19 -2.99 -19.32
C GLU A 74 -6.62 -3.70 -18.04
N VAL A 75 -5.64 -4.00 -17.20
CA VAL A 75 -5.83 -4.61 -15.88
C VAL A 75 -4.91 -3.97 -14.87
N GLU A 76 -5.43 -3.85 -13.67
CA GLU A 76 -4.67 -3.51 -12.47
C GLU A 76 -4.69 -4.75 -11.56
N VAL A 77 -3.52 -5.21 -11.15
CA VAL A 77 -3.33 -6.37 -10.29
C VAL A 77 -2.82 -5.88 -8.95
N PHE A 78 -3.52 -6.19 -7.90
CA PHE A 78 -3.17 -5.83 -6.54
C PHE A 78 -2.84 -7.07 -5.72
N LEU A 79 -1.62 -7.12 -5.17
CA LEU A 79 -1.16 -8.24 -4.36
C LEU A 79 -1.92 -8.29 -3.04
N GLU A 80 -2.55 -9.43 -2.77
CA GLU A 80 -3.15 -9.71 -1.46
C GLU A 80 -2.21 -10.59 -0.62
N ARG A 81 -1.72 -11.69 -1.19
CA ARG A 81 -0.85 -12.64 -0.50
C ARG A 81 -0.05 -13.50 -1.47
N ILE A 82 1.20 -13.76 -1.16
CA ILE A 82 2.01 -14.77 -1.85
C ILE A 82 1.61 -16.15 -1.30
N LEU A 83 1.27 -17.08 -2.21
CA LEU A 83 0.81 -18.43 -1.86
C LEU A 83 1.91 -19.49 -1.99
N GLY A 84 2.91 -19.25 -2.84
CA GLY A 84 3.98 -20.18 -3.13
C GLY A 84 5.07 -19.54 -3.97
N GLU A 85 6.01 -20.33 -4.46
CA GLU A 85 7.20 -19.85 -5.17
C GLU A 85 6.88 -19.00 -6.41
N THR A 86 5.81 -19.36 -7.14
CA THR A 86 5.40 -18.67 -8.37
C THR A 86 3.98 -18.16 -8.33
N THR A 87 3.22 -18.38 -7.24
CA THR A 87 1.79 -18.09 -7.20
C THR A 87 1.45 -17.06 -6.15
N ALA A 88 0.51 -16.19 -6.47
CA ALA A 88 -0.04 -15.23 -5.53
C ALA A 88 -1.55 -15.09 -5.64
N LEU A 89 -2.18 -14.78 -4.51
CA LEU A 89 -3.55 -14.31 -4.42
C LEU A 89 -3.56 -12.81 -4.68
N VAL A 90 -4.41 -12.38 -5.59
CA VAL A 90 -4.47 -10.97 -6.01
C VAL A 90 -5.92 -10.51 -6.17
N GLN A 91 -6.13 -9.22 -6.04
CA GLN A 91 -7.33 -8.56 -6.55
C GLN A 91 -7.04 -8.07 -7.97
N ILE A 92 -8.04 -8.12 -8.85
CA ILE A 92 -7.90 -7.61 -10.21
C ILE A 92 -9.02 -6.61 -10.51
N ARG A 93 -8.62 -5.40 -10.89
CA ARG A 93 -9.50 -4.39 -11.43
C ARG A 93 -9.35 -4.37 -12.95
N ALA A 94 -10.44 -4.57 -13.66
CA ALA A 94 -10.51 -4.54 -15.13
C ALA A 94 -11.95 -4.29 -15.56
N SER A 95 -12.13 -3.76 -16.77
CA SER A 95 -13.48 -3.57 -17.37
C SER A 95 -14.27 -4.89 -17.47
N ARG A 96 -13.56 -5.99 -17.75
CA ARG A 96 -14.09 -7.35 -17.69
C ARG A 96 -13.09 -8.22 -16.95
N SER A 97 -13.53 -8.92 -15.91
CA SER A 97 -12.69 -9.82 -15.12
C SER A 97 -12.05 -10.89 -16.00
N PRO A 98 -10.77 -11.23 -15.78
CA PRO A 98 -10.13 -12.33 -16.49
C PRO A 98 -10.79 -13.66 -16.09
N LYS A 99 -10.83 -14.57 -17.04
CA LYS A 99 -11.24 -15.98 -16.79
C LYS A 99 -9.99 -16.82 -16.52
N PRO A 100 -10.12 -17.98 -15.86
CA PRO A 100 -9.05 -18.96 -15.81
C PRO A 100 -8.52 -19.24 -17.23
N GLY A 101 -7.19 -19.31 -17.37
CA GLY A 101 -6.50 -19.42 -18.66
C GLY A 101 -6.12 -18.09 -19.31
N THR A 102 -6.65 -16.96 -18.84
CA THR A 102 -6.27 -15.64 -19.38
C THR A 102 -4.82 -15.32 -19.04
N LEU A 103 -4.05 -14.87 -20.03
CA LEU A 103 -2.72 -14.30 -19.83
C LEU A 103 -2.81 -12.78 -19.64
N ILE A 104 -2.10 -12.30 -18.64
CA ILE A 104 -1.93 -10.89 -18.34
C ILE A 104 -0.45 -10.56 -18.58
N ILE A 105 -0.21 -9.54 -19.36
CA ILE A 105 1.14 -9.05 -19.67
C ILE A 105 1.37 -7.81 -18.81
N VAL A 106 2.41 -7.84 -17.99
CA VAL A 106 2.90 -6.69 -17.22
C VAL A 106 4.27 -6.32 -17.74
N GLU A 107 4.47 -5.03 -18.01
CA GLU A 107 5.73 -4.56 -18.57
C GLU A 107 6.07 -3.17 -18.02
N LYS A 108 7.36 -2.95 -17.79
CA LYS A 108 7.91 -1.66 -17.37
C LYS A 108 9.38 -1.62 -17.75
N ASN A 109 9.78 -0.57 -18.47
CA ASN A 109 11.11 -0.47 -19.06
C ASN A 109 11.40 -1.69 -19.97
N GLU A 110 12.50 -2.40 -19.73
CA GLU A 110 12.90 -3.58 -20.51
C GLU A 110 12.33 -4.92 -19.95
N HIS A 111 11.65 -4.86 -18.81
CA HIS A 111 11.10 -6.06 -18.15
C HIS A 111 9.66 -6.33 -18.59
N ARG A 112 9.41 -7.58 -19.03
CA ARG A 112 8.10 -8.05 -19.46
C ARG A 112 7.83 -9.42 -18.91
N TYR A 113 6.71 -9.57 -18.21
CA TYR A 113 6.26 -10.83 -17.62
C TYR A 113 4.87 -11.20 -18.09
N LYS A 114 4.62 -12.51 -18.18
CA LYS A 114 3.31 -13.07 -18.49
C LYS A 114 2.77 -13.79 -17.27
N LEU A 115 1.66 -13.32 -16.74
CA LEU A 115 0.98 -13.85 -15.57
C LEU A 115 -0.21 -14.68 -16.05
N LEU A 116 -0.32 -15.92 -15.61
CA LEU A 116 -1.44 -16.78 -15.96
C LEU A 116 -2.51 -16.75 -14.88
N CYS A 117 -3.73 -16.40 -15.23
CA CYS A 117 -4.87 -16.52 -14.34
C CYS A 117 -5.23 -18.00 -14.20
N LYS A 118 -4.94 -18.60 -13.05
CA LYS A 118 -5.24 -20.03 -12.78
C LYS A 118 -6.66 -20.24 -12.32
N GLU A 119 -7.11 -19.41 -11.38
CA GLU A 119 -8.36 -19.62 -10.68
C GLU A 119 -8.96 -18.29 -10.23
N ARG A 120 -10.28 -18.27 -10.11
CA ARG A 120 -11.00 -17.20 -9.41
C ARG A 120 -11.54 -17.74 -8.09
N LYS A 121 -11.22 -17.08 -6.98
CA LYS A 121 -11.64 -17.45 -5.63
C LYS A 121 -12.42 -16.32 -4.98
N GLY A 122 -13.73 -16.35 -5.13
CA GLY A 122 -14.61 -15.25 -4.69
C GLY A 122 -14.29 -13.93 -5.42
N GLY A 123 -13.90 -12.90 -4.69
CA GLY A 123 -13.46 -11.61 -5.23
C GLY A 123 -11.99 -11.58 -5.67
N PHE A 124 -11.24 -12.64 -5.40
CA PHE A 124 -9.80 -12.73 -5.66
C PHE A 124 -9.49 -13.64 -6.83
N PHE A 125 -8.23 -13.60 -7.28
CA PHE A 125 -7.70 -14.42 -8.33
C PHE A 125 -6.38 -15.05 -7.90
N ILE A 126 -6.11 -16.29 -8.32
CA ILE A 126 -4.81 -16.91 -8.19
C ILE A 126 -4.08 -16.74 -9.52
N LEU A 127 -2.98 -15.98 -9.49
CA LEU A 127 -2.10 -15.82 -10.64
C LEU A 127 -0.82 -16.65 -10.46
N ASP A 128 -0.37 -17.24 -11.55
CA ASP A 128 0.95 -17.84 -11.68
C ASP A 128 1.86 -16.88 -12.42
N PHE A 129 2.91 -16.46 -11.76
CA PHE A 129 3.89 -15.47 -12.21
C PHE A 129 5.05 -16.11 -13.00
N LYS A 130 5.17 -17.46 -12.97
CA LYS A 130 6.30 -18.23 -13.51
C LYS A 130 7.64 -18.00 -12.81
N GLU A 131 7.74 -16.97 -12.03
CA GLU A 131 8.88 -16.59 -11.20
C GLU A 131 8.37 -16.17 -9.82
N ASP A 132 9.29 -15.82 -8.91
CA ASP A 132 8.94 -15.30 -7.59
C ASP A 132 8.12 -14.00 -7.71
N PRO A 133 6.84 -14.00 -7.28
CA PRO A 133 6.00 -12.82 -7.36
C PRO A 133 6.62 -11.61 -6.68
N LYS A 134 7.32 -11.81 -5.57
CA LYS A 134 7.97 -10.73 -4.82
C LYS A 134 9.02 -9.98 -5.66
N LYS A 135 9.80 -10.70 -6.46
CA LYS A 135 10.76 -10.09 -7.37
C LYS A 135 10.06 -9.24 -8.44
N ILE A 136 8.98 -9.75 -9.02
CA ILE A 136 8.21 -9.04 -10.05
C ILE A 136 7.57 -7.78 -9.46
N PHE A 137 6.94 -7.87 -8.30
CA PHE A 137 6.36 -6.71 -7.63
C PHE A 137 7.43 -5.67 -7.25
N ASN A 138 8.59 -6.08 -6.79
CA ASN A 138 9.69 -5.16 -6.46
C ASN A 138 10.24 -4.42 -7.69
N SER A 139 10.28 -5.07 -8.87
CA SER A 139 10.84 -4.47 -10.10
C SER A 139 9.82 -3.62 -10.86
N LEU A 140 8.58 -4.08 -11.00
CA LEU A 140 7.56 -3.45 -11.83
C LEU A 140 6.47 -2.76 -11.01
N GLY A 141 6.34 -3.11 -9.74
CA GLY A 141 5.26 -2.65 -8.89
C GLY A 141 5.29 -1.16 -8.62
N ASN A 142 4.13 -0.67 -8.27
CA ASN A 142 3.93 0.68 -7.78
C ASN A 142 3.44 0.60 -6.34
N THR A 143 3.98 1.46 -5.49
CA THR A 143 3.51 1.55 -4.10
C THR A 143 2.06 2.03 -4.09
N PRO A 144 1.16 1.34 -3.39
CA PRO A 144 -0.19 1.83 -3.22
C PRO A 144 -0.16 3.19 -2.53
N VAL A 145 -0.72 4.20 -3.16
CA VAL A 145 -0.86 5.52 -2.55
C VAL A 145 -2.27 5.61 -2.00
N SER A 146 -2.38 5.73 -0.69
CA SER A 146 -3.63 6.12 -0.04
C SER A 146 -3.53 7.60 0.32
N TYR A 147 -4.39 8.41 -0.25
CA TYR A 147 -4.40 9.86 0.00
C TYR A 147 -4.70 10.20 1.46
N THR A 148 -5.33 9.30 2.19
CA THR A 148 -5.63 9.45 3.62
C THR A 148 -4.44 9.11 4.54
N HIS A 149 -3.30 8.70 4.01
CA HIS A 149 -2.16 8.18 4.77
C HIS A 149 -0.87 8.97 4.60
N LEU A 150 -0.97 10.21 4.19
CA LEU A 150 0.21 11.06 4.02
C LEU A 150 0.93 11.36 5.34
N THR A 151 0.28 11.13 6.47
CA THR A 151 0.81 11.43 7.81
C THR A 151 1.21 10.22 8.63
N LEU A 152 0.74 9.04 8.29
CA LEU A 152 1.10 7.80 8.99
C LEU A 152 1.64 6.78 7.98
N PRO A 153 2.77 6.14 8.24
CA PRO A 153 3.15 4.94 7.54
C PRO A 153 2.13 3.87 7.91
N THR A 154 1.04 3.82 7.19
CA THR A 154 0.07 2.77 7.42
C THR A 154 0.62 1.49 6.90
N ASN A 155 0.80 0.64 7.83
CA ASN A 155 1.02 -0.75 7.62
C ASN A 155 -0.24 -1.37 7.05
N THR A 156 -0.28 -1.56 5.78
CA THR A 156 -1.01 -2.67 5.24
C THR A 156 -0.16 -3.89 5.55
N THR A 157 -0.46 -4.54 6.64
CA THR A 157 -0.04 -5.91 6.88
C THR A 157 -0.56 -6.74 5.71
N VAL A 158 0.33 -7.19 4.89
CA VAL A 158 0.07 -8.24 3.92
C VAL A 158 0.51 -9.55 4.52
#